data_7f570fab26e574d157727e5aa2172c5e
#
_entry.id   7f570fab26e574d157727e5aa2172c5e
#
_cell.length_a   1.000
_cell.length_b   1.000
_cell.length_c   1.000
_cell.angle_alpha   90.00
_cell.angle_beta   90.00
_cell.angle_gamma   90.00
#
_symmetry.space_group_name_H-M   'P 1'
#
loop_
_entity.id
_entity.type
_entity.pdbx_description
1 polymer ?
#
loop_
_entity_poly.entity_id
_entity_poly.type
_entity_poly.pdbx_seq_one_letter_code
_entity_poly.pdbx_strand_id
1 'polypeptide(L)'
;MFAPSDYSFELPPELVAQEPAAQRDASRLLHVGADGVLADHTFAELPALLPADAVLVANDTRVIPARVFAHKASGGAVEMLFLEPEPTTAAPAGSSAWRCLAKRTLRPGQTVTVDGTTIALTILTDRAADGTLAISAPGDGFAFLDAHGHIPLPHYIARQDDAADRERYQTMFAKSPGAVAAPTAGLHMTPAIADALRTRGITLATVTLHVGWGTFAPIRATDIREHHMHRERYVIPDETAALVASGRPVVALGTTALRALEAAAMAPRTLRAGPGATDIFIYPGSGHTFQIVDHLVTNFHLPESTLLMLVSAFAGTERVRAAYGHAVAQRYRFFSYGDASLLHRATA
;
A
#
# COMPACT_ATOMS: atom_id res chain seq x y z
N MET A 1 -11.49 -19.49 -12.66
CA MET A 1 -10.94 -18.13 -12.77
C MET A 1 -9.56 -18.10 -12.11
N PHE A 2 -8.55 -18.58 -12.83
CA PHE A 2 -7.18 -18.62 -12.30
C PHE A 2 -6.15 -18.01 -13.27
N ALA A 3 -6.60 -17.41 -14.38
CA ALA A 3 -5.74 -16.60 -15.23
C ALA A 3 -5.82 -15.12 -14.78
N PRO A 4 -4.71 -14.35 -14.84
CA PRO A 4 -4.76 -12.90 -14.61
C PRO A 4 -5.81 -12.20 -15.47
N SER A 5 -5.99 -12.66 -16.72
CA SER A 5 -6.97 -12.11 -17.67
C SER A 5 -8.43 -12.26 -17.23
N ASP A 6 -8.75 -13.16 -16.29
CA ASP A 6 -10.09 -13.27 -15.69
C ASP A 6 -10.47 -12.00 -14.88
N TYR A 7 -9.45 -11.21 -14.53
CA TYR A 7 -9.56 -9.93 -13.79
C TYR A 7 -9.21 -8.73 -14.68
N SER A 8 -9.32 -8.90 -16.00
CA SER A 8 -9.10 -7.82 -16.95
C SER A 8 -10.37 -7.01 -17.16
N PHE A 9 -10.18 -5.71 -17.40
CA PHE A 9 -11.21 -4.78 -17.88
C PHE A 9 -10.53 -3.68 -18.69
N GLU A 10 -11.27 -3.03 -19.57
CA GLU A 10 -10.74 -1.91 -20.35
C GLU A 10 -10.66 -0.67 -19.47
N LEU A 11 -9.45 -0.18 -19.23
CA LEU A 11 -9.18 1.05 -18.48
C LEU A 11 -8.57 2.10 -19.41
N PRO A 12 -9.31 3.17 -19.74
CA PRO A 12 -8.75 4.30 -20.49
C PRO A 12 -7.58 4.93 -19.73
N PRO A 13 -6.41 5.12 -20.37
CA PRO A 13 -5.21 5.62 -19.70
C PRO A 13 -5.40 6.98 -19.00
N GLU A 14 -6.28 7.82 -19.55
CA GLU A 14 -6.59 9.14 -18.99
C GLU A 14 -7.36 9.08 -17.65
N LEU A 15 -7.90 7.93 -17.28
CA LEU A 15 -8.53 7.73 -15.98
C LEU A 15 -7.52 7.38 -14.87
N VAL A 16 -6.29 7.05 -15.21
CA VAL A 16 -5.22 6.80 -14.24
C VAL A 16 -4.70 8.14 -13.71
N ALA A 17 -5.02 8.45 -12.45
CA ALA A 17 -4.69 9.74 -11.85
C ALA A 17 -3.17 9.94 -11.73
N GLN A 18 -2.67 11.02 -12.32
CA GLN A 18 -1.25 11.42 -12.27
C GLN A 18 -0.95 12.34 -11.08
N GLU A 19 -1.98 13.04 -10.57
CA GLU A 19 -1.89 13.99 -9.47
C GLU A 19 -3.03 13.78 -8.46
N PRO A 20 -2.80 14.06 -7.17
CA PRO A 20 -3.86 14.01 -6.18
C PRO A 20 -4.93 15.08 -6.45
N ALA A 21 -6.16 14.86 -6.01
CA ALA A 21 -7.20 15.89 -6.00
C ALA A 21 -6.73 17.11 -5.18
N ALA A 22 -7.18 18.31 -5.53
CA ALA A 22 -6.79 19.54 -4.83
C ALA A 22 -7.06 19.45 -3.32
N GLN A 23 -8.24 18.94 -2.95
CA GLN A 23 -8.63 18.62 -1.58
C GLN A 23 -8.72 17.09 -1.42
N ARG A 24 -8.20 16.56 -0.30
CA ARG A 24 -8.15 15.10 -0.07
C ARG A 24 -9.52 14.44 -0.04
N ASP A 25 -10.49 15.10 0.56
CA ASP A 25 -11.87 14.64 0.76
C ASP A 25 -12.84 14.97 -0.39
N ALA A 26 -12.37 15.70 -1.40
CA ALA A 26 -13.14 15.97 -2.62
C ALA A 26 -13.12 14.82 -3.63
N SER A 27 -12.40 13.73 -3.35
CA SER A 27 -12.45 12.52 -4.18
C SER A 27 -13.84 11.93 -4.20
N ARG A 28 -14.20 11.28 -5.30
CA ARG A 28 -15.46 10.53 -5.38
C ARG A 28 -15.36 9.23 -4.59
N LEU A 29 -16.50 8.76 -4.13
CA LEU A 29 -16.65 7.49 -3.41
C LEU A 29 -17.80 6.70 -4.04
N LEU A 30 -17.50 5.55 -4.62
CA LEU A 30 -18.52 4.62 -5.09
C LEU A 30 -18.91 3.68 -3.95
N HIS A 31 -20.13 3.79 -3.46
CA HIS A 31 -20.69 2.84 -2.50
C HIS A 31 -21.28 1.63 -3.25
N VAL A 32 -20.77 0.46 -2.95
CA VAL A 32 -21.25 -0.82 -3.49
C VAL A 32 -21.98 -1.54 -2.36
N GLY A 33 -23.30 -1.45 -2.36
CA GLY A 33 -24.16 -2.02 -1.34
C GLY A 33 -24.03 -3.55 -1.23
N ALA A 34 -24.45 -4.08 -0.09
CA ALA A 34 -24.50 -5.53 0.13
C ALA A 34 -25.43 -6.25 -0.87
N ASP A 35 -26.45 -5.55 -1.35
CA ASP A 35 -27.38 -5.96 -2.40
C ASP A 35 -26.87 -5.77 -3.84
N GLY A 36 -25.67 -5.17 -3.99
CA GLY A 36 -25.06 -4.84 -5.27
C GLY A 36 -25.51 -3.50 -5.87
N VAL A 37 -26.35 -2.74 -5.19
CA VAL A 37 -26.73 -1.38 -5.63
C VAL A 37 -25.53 -0.46 -5.58
N LEU A 38 -25.32 0.30 -6.65
CA LEU A 38 -24.23 1.26 -6.80
C LEU A 38 -24.76 2.67 -6.55
N ALA A 39 -24.08 3.44 -5.70
CA ALA A 39 -24.40 4.82 -5.40
C ALA A 39 -23.15 5.70 -5.42
N ASP A 40 -23.23 6.80 -6.17
CA ASP A 40 -22.15 7.78 -6.29
C ASP A 40 -22.22 8.80 -5.14
N HIS A 41 -21.09 8.98 -4.45
CA HIS A 41 -20.91 9.90 -3.33
C HIS A 41 -19.58 10.67 -3.47
N THR A 42 -19.34 11.57 -2.53
CA THR A 42 -18.02 12.13 -2.26
C THR A 42 -17.40 11.45 -1.03
N PHE A 43 -16.09 11.46 -0.93
CA PHE A 43 -15.41 10.83 0.22
C PHE A 43 -15.76 11.54 1.55
N ALA A 44 -16.11 12.82 1.51
CA ALA A 44 -16.59 13.57 2.67
C ALA A 44 -17.87 12.96 3.29
N GLU A 45 -18.66 12.22 2.52
CA GLU A 45 -19.90 11.56 2.98
C GLU A 45 -19.62 10.21 3.68
N LEU A 46 -18.39 9.69 3.63
CA LEU A 46 -18.02 8.41 4.22
C LEU A 46 -18.54 8.21 5.66
N PRO A 47 -18.48 9.21 6.57
CA PRO A 47 -18.99 9.03 7.93
C PRO A 47 -20.48 8.65 7.96
N ALA A 48 -21.30 9.14 7.03
CA ALA A 48 -22.72 8.85 6.98
C ALA A 48 -23.03 7.43 6.44
N LEU A 49 -22.13 6.87 5.63
CA LEU A 49 -22.29 5.58 4.97
C LEU A 49 -21.83 4.39 5.82
N LEU A 50 -20.98 4.63 6.81
CA LEU A 50 -20.47 3.58 7.68
C LEU A 50 -21.46 3.22 8.80
N PRO A 51 -21.48 1.96 9.27
CA PRO A 51 -22.25 1.57 10.44
C PRO A 51 -21.88 2.44 11.65
N ALA A 52 -22.87 2.85 12.43
CA ALA A 52 -22.62 3.47 13.72
C ALA A 52 -21.79 2.51 14.59
N ASP A 53 -20.99 3.07 15.50
CA ASP A 53 -20.11 2.32 16.41
C ASP A 53 -19.07 1.41 15.74
N ALA A 54 -18.82 1.53 14.44
CA ALA A 54 -17.78 0.74 13.76
C ALA A 54 -16.38 1.05 14.33
N VAL A 55 -15.45 0.13 14.12
CA VAL A 55 -14.01 0.35 14.28
C VAL A 55 -13.41 0.52 12.89
N LEU A 56 -12.94 1.73 12.57
CA LEU A 56 -12.21 1.98 11.33
C LEU A 56 -10.73 1.82 11.59
N VAL A 57 -10.11 0.85 10.89
CA VAL A 57 -8.70 0.50 11.05
C VAL A 57 -7.90 1.01 9.86
N ALA A 58 -6.97 1.93 10.12
CA ALA A 58 -6.06 2.49 9.12
C ALA A 58 -4.64 1.91 9.25
N ASN A 59 -3.88 1.95 8.16
CA ASN A 59 -2.46 1.65 8.19
C ASN A 59 -1.67 2.93 8.52
N ASP A 60 -0.88 2.91 9.60
CA ASP A 60 -0.10 4.06 10.08
C ASP A 60 1.35 4.08 9.59
N THR A 61 1.67 3.25 8.60
CA THR A 61 3.01 3.27 8.01
C THR A 61 3.30 4.61 7.37
N ARG A 62 4.55 5.09 7.53
CA ARG A 62 5.07 6.30 6.91
C ARG A 62 5.96 5.93 5.73
N VAL A 63 5.68 6.53 4.57
CA VAL A 63 6.55 6.38 3.40
C VAL A 63 7.87 7.10 3.66
N ILE A 64 8.97 6.40 3.37
CA ILE A 64 10.31 6.98 3.41
C ILE A 64 10.70 7.46 2.01
N PRO A 65 11.51 8.51 1.86
CA PRO A 65 12.01 8.96 0.56
C PRO A 65 13.05 7.97 0.03
N ALA A 66 12.61 6.78 -0.31
CA ALA A 66 13.43 5.59 -0.53
C ALA A 66 14.17 5.57 -1.87
N ARG A 67 13.81 6.46 -2.82
CA ARG A 67 14.44 6.49 -4.14
C ARG A 67 15.65 7.38 -4.12
N VAL A 68 16.82 6.84 -4.51
CA VAL A 68 18.08 7.58 -4.58
C VAL A 68 18.64 7.48 -5.99
N PHE A 69 19.00 8.64 -6.55
CA PHE A 69 19.71 8.74 -7.82
C PHE A 69 21.21 8.89 -7.56
N ALA A 70 22.01 8.19 -8.32
CA ALA A 70 23.47 8.17 -8.19
C ALA A 70 24.13 7.85 -9.53
N HIS A 71 25.44 7.97 -9.60
CA HIS A 71 26.22 7.60 -10.76
C HIS A 71 27.45 6.77 -10.38
N LYS A 72 27.88 5.91 -11.29
CA LYS A 72 29.15 5.17 -11.19
C LYS A 72 30.32 6.09 -11.49
N ALA A 73 31.54 5.73 -11.10
CA ALA A 73 32.76 6.45 -11.49
C ALA A 73 32.92 6.57 -13.01
N SER A 74 32.33 5.65 -13.80
CA SER A 74 32.28 5.72 -15.26
C SER A 74 31.20 6.68 -15.82
N GLY A 75 30.47 7.42 -14.97
CA GLY A 75 29.37 8.32 -15.36
C GLY A 75 28.02 7.64 -15.59
N GLY A 76 27.92 6.32 -15.48
CA GLY A 76 26.66 5.61 -15.71
C GLY A 76 25.65 5.86 -14.59
N ALA A 77 24.45 6.39 -14.91
CA ALA A 77 23.37 6.65 -13.96
C ALA A 77 22.84 5.36 -13.31
N VAL A 78 22.55 5.43 -12.02
CA VAL A 78 22.02 4.35 -11.21
C VAL A 78 20.82 4.87 -10.41
N GLU A 79 19.64 4.29 -10.60
CA GLU A 79 18.49 4.50 -9.75
C GLU A 79 18.39 3.34 -8.76
N MET A 80 18.26 3.67 -7.48
CA MET A 80 18.16 2.74 -6.37
C MET A 80 16.90 2.98 -5.58
N LEU A 81 16.30 1.90 -5.08
CA LEU A 81 15.17 1.93 -4.16
C LEU A 81 15.59 1.23 -2.87
N PHE A 82 15.76 1.99 -1.81
CA PHE A 82 16.05 1.50 -0.46
C PHE A 82 14.77 0.87 0.12
N LEU A 83 14.88 -0.33 0.68
CA LEU A 83 13.72 -1.09 1.14
C LEU A 83 13.63 -1.12 2.66
N GLU A 84 14.68 -1.60 3.31
CA GLU A 84 14.72 -1.79 4.76
C GLU A 84 16.17 -1.89 5.26
N PRO A 85 16.43 -1.60 6.55
CA PRO A 85 17.72 -1.88 7.16
C PRO A 85 18.09 -3.36 7.06
N GLU A 86 19.37 -3.65 6.79
CA GLU A 86 19.92 -5.02 6.69
C GLU A 86 20.97 -5.23 7.78
N PRO A 87 20.56 -5.52 9.03
CA PRO A 87 21.48 -5.56 10.17
C PRO A 87 22.43 -6.75 10.17
N THR A 88 22.17 -7.77 9.35
CA THR A 88 23.02 -8.97 9.26
C THR A 88 24.22 -8.80 8.33
N THR A 89 24.23 -7.74 7.53
CA THR A 89 25.34 -7.42 6.62
C THR A 89 26.25 -6.36 7.25
N ALA A 90 27.56 -6.66 7.32
CA ALA A 90 28.53 -5.71 7.81
C ALA A 90 28.64 -4.47 6.91
N ALA A 91 28.54 -3.29 7.50
CA ALA A 91 28.72 -2.01 6.82
C ALA A 91 30.02 -1.34 7.23
N PRO A 92 30.61 -0.44 6.41
CA PRO A 92 31.75 0.39 6.82
C PRO A 92 31.48 1.18 8.09
N ALA A 93 32.54 1.49 8.84
CA ALA A 93 32.41 2.29 10.06
C ALA A 93 31.70 3.63 9.79
N GLY A 94 30.76 3.99 10.65
CA GLY A 94 29.95 5.21 10.48
C GLY A 94 28.84 5.11 9.40
N SER A 95 28.49 3.88 8.98
CA SER A 95 27.37 3.65 8.04
C SER A 95 26.50 2.47 8.49
N SER A 96 25.31 2.36 7.93
CA SER A 96 24.37 1.26 8.10
C SER A 96 24.16 0.50 6.79
N ALA A 97 23.92 -0.83 6.88
CA ALA A 97 23.57 -1.63 5.71
C ALA A 97 22.07 -1.58 5.45
N TRP A 98 21.70 -1.49 4.16
CA TRP A 98 20.32 -1.45 3.70
C TRP A 98 20.09 -2.40 2.53
N ARG A 99 18.98 -3.11 2.54
CA ARG A 99 18.46 -3.81 1.35
C ARG A 99 17.97 -2.79 0.34
N CYS A 100 18.33 -3.02 -0.91
CA CYS A 100 18.09 -2.08 -1.99
C CYS A 100 17.81 -2.83 -3.30
N LEU A 101 16.93 -2.29 -4.13
CA LEU A 101 16.83 -2.61 -5.55
C LEU A 101 17.62 -1.59 -6.36
N ALA A 102 18.32 -2.04 -7.39
CA ALA A 102 19.02 -1.15 -8.31
C ALA A 102 18.71 -1.55 -9.76
N LYS A 103 18.41 -0.54 -10.61
CA LYS A 103 18.10 -0.77 -12.04
C LYS A 103 19.30 -1.20 -12.88
N ARG A 104 20.52 -1.14 -12.33
CA ARG A 104 21.77 -1.50 -13.03
C ARG A 104 22.48 -2.64 -12.32
N THR A 105 23.30 -3.35 -13.06
CA THR A 105 24.22 -4.35 -12.47
C THR A 105 25.29 -3.63 -11.66
N LEU A 106 25.36 -3.97 -10.39
CA LEU A 106 26.35 -3.51 -9.42
C LEU A 106 27.02 -4.73 -8.81
N ARG A 107 28.29 -4.60 -8.38
CA ARG A 107 29.09 -5.69 -7.78
C ARG A 107 29.58 -5.27 -6.39
N PRO A 108 29.76 -6.21 -5.47
CA PRO A 108 30.36 -5.93 -4.15
C PRO A 108 31.68 -5.16 -4.28
N GLY A 109 31.90 -4.20 -3.39
CA GLY A 109 33.05 -3.31 -3.38
C GLY A 109 32.97 -2.13 -4.36
N GLN A 110 32.03 -2.13 -5.31
CA GLN A 110 31.81 -0.94 -6.14
C GLN A 110 31.21 0.19 -5.31
N THR A 111 31.56 1.43 -5.69
CA THR A 111 30.94 2.64 -5.15
C THR A 111 30.10 3.34 -6.21
N VAL A 112 29.05 4.00 -5.76
CA VAL A 112 28.27 4.95 -6.55
C VAL A 112 28.16 6.25 -5.78
N THR A 113 28.22 7.39 -6.47
CA THR A 113 28.13 8.70 -5.86
C THR A 113 26.72 9.22 -5.99
N VAL A 114 26.10 9.67 -4.90
CA VAL A 114 24.75 10.25 -4.88
C VAL A 114 24.76 11.56 -5.69
N ASP A 115 23.80 11.70 -6.57
CA ASP A 115 23.73 12.86 -7.49
C ASP A 115 23.67 14.18 -6.73
N GLY A 116 24.42 15.17 -7.22
CA GLY A 116 24.52 16.48 -6.58
C GLY A 116 25.33 16.54 -5.28
N THR A 117 26.00 15.44 -4.90
CA THR A 117 26.79 15.35 -3.66
C THR A 117 28.16 14.72 -3.89
N THR A 118 28.99 14.64 -2.82
CA THR A 118 30.23 13.85 -2.77
C THR A 118 30.05 12.53 -2.00
N ILE A 119 28.82 12.17 -1.63
CA ILE A 119 28.51 10.98 -0.83
C ILE A 119 28.67 9.73 -1.69
N ALA A 120 29.56 8.83 -1.27
CA ALA A 120 29.76 7.55 -1.91
C ALA A 120 29.05 6.44 -1.10
N LEU A 121 28.25 5.64 -1.79
CA LEU A 121 27.60 4.46 -1.26
C LEU A 121 28.35 3.22 -1.76
N THR A 122 28.63 2.28 -0.88
CA THR A 122 29.36 1.03 -1.22
C THR A 122 28.36 -0.12 -1.36
N ILE A 123 28.49 -0.88 -2.43
CA ILE A 123 27.75 -2.13 -2.63
C ILE A 123 28.35 -3.20 -1.75
N LEU A 124 27.57 -3.82 -0.89
CA LEU A 124 28.04 -4.75 0.15
C LEU A 124 27.91 -6.21 -0.27
N THR A 125 26.88 -6.56 -1.04
CA THR A 125 26.62 -7.96 -1.45
C THR A 125 26.35 -8.08 -2.95
N ASP A 126 26.45 -9.30 -3.45
CA ASP A 126 25.89 -9.65 -4.76
C ASP A 126 24.37 -9.53 -4.74
N ARG A 127 23.78 -9.51 -5.93
CA ARG A 127 22.35 -9.49 -6.10
C ARG A 127 21.73 -10.84 -5.71
N ALA A 128 20.80 -10.82 -4.79
CA ALA A 128 20.04 -11.99 -4.36
C ALA A 128 19.04 -12.46 -5.44
N ALA A 129 18.46 -13.65 -5.25
CA ALA A 129 17.48 -14.23 -6.18
C ALA A 129 16.20 -13.36 -6.35
N ASP A 130 15.82 -12.60 -5.31
CA ASP A 130 14.71 -11.66 -5.34
C ASP A 130 15.06 -10.31 -6.01
N GLY A 131 16.28 -10.18 -6.53
CA GLY A 131 16.77 -8.99 -7.20
C GLY A 131 17.32 -7.90 -6.29
N THR A 132 17.29 -8.09 -4.97
CA THR A 132 17.84 -7.14 -4.00
C THR A 132 19.35 -7.30 -3.83
N LEU A 133 20.00 -6.28 -3.29
CA LEU A 133 21.39 -6.29 -2.83
C LEU A 133 21.49 -5.46 -1.55
N ALA A 134 22.58 -5.61 -0.80
CA ALA A 134 22.87 -4.73 0.32
C ALA A 134 23.81 -3.59 -0.11
N ILE A 135 23.52 -2.40 0.41
CA ILE A 135 24.29 -1.18 0.16
C ILE A 135 24.55 -0.44 1.48
N SER A 136 25.68 0.27 1.59
CA SER A 136 25.93 1.13 2.73
C SER A 136 25.17 2.45 2.60
N ALA A 137 24.60 2.92 3.71
CA ALA A 137 24.09 4.30 3.86
C ALA A 137 24.88 5.00 4.97
N PRO A 138 25.34 6.25 4.78
CA PRO A 138 26.10 6.99 5.81
C PRO A 138 25.27 7.19 7.07
N GLY A 139 25.87 6.99 8.23
CA GLY A 139 25.25 7.21 9.54
C GLY A 139 23.97 6.40 9.74
N ASP A 140 22.92 7.09 10.19
CA ASP A 140 21.55 6.57 10.20
C ASP A 140 20.97 6.64 8.78
N GLY A 141 20.65 5.49 8.21
CA GLY A 141 20.11 5.41 6.86
C GLY A 141 18.77 6.12 6.68
N PHE A 142 17.93 6.23 7.72
CA PHE A 142 16.71 7.04 7.64
C PHE A 142 17.02 8.53 7.50
N ALA A 143 17.97 9.03 8.28
CA ALA A 143 18.40 10.43 8.19
C ALA A 143 19.06 10.72 6.83
N PHE A 144 19.85 9.78 6.31
CA PHE A 144 20.42 9.86 4.95
C PHE A 144 19.31 9.95 3.89
N LEU A 145 18.30 9.09 3.96
CA LEU A 145 17.18 9.09 3.01
C LEU A 145 16.34 10.36 3.11
N ASP A 146 16.08 10.85 4.32
CA ASP A 146 15.34 12.12 4.50
C ASP A 146 16.06 13.31 3.85
N ALA A 147 17.40 13.32 3.86
CA ALA A 147 18.23 14.39 3.30
C ALA A 147 18.41 14.29 1.77
N HIS A 148 18.54 13.08 1.23
CA HIS A 148 19.00 12.85 -0.14
C HIS A 148 18.06 11.99 -1.00
N GLY A 149 17.03 11.41 -0.39
CA GLY A 149 16.08 10.56 -1.07
C GLY A 149 14.90 11.32 -1.68
N HIS A 150 14.27 10.66 -2.62
CA HIS A 150 13.07 11.07 -3.34
C HIS A 150 11.89 10.17 -2.96
N ILE A 151 10.67 10.70 -3.01
CA ILE A 151 9.46 9.90 -2.78
C ILE A 151 9.34 8.87 -3.90
N PRO A 152 9.21 7.57 -3.56
CA PRO A 152 9.13 6.50 -4.55
C PRO A 152 7.74 6.41 -5.17
N LEU A 153 7.36 7.44 -5.95
CA LEU A 153 6.09 7.40 -6.67
C LEU A 153 6.00 6.14 -7.53
N PRO A 154 4.84 5.48 -7.59
CA PRO A 154 4.62 4.31 -8.43
C PRO A 154 4.88 4.57 -9.91
N HIS A 155 5.28 3.55 -10.65
CA HIS A 155 5.74 3.65 -12.03
C HIS A 155 4.69 4.15 -13.05
N TYR A 156 3.40 4.06 -12.72
CA TYR A 156 2.31 4.58 -13.57
C TYR A 156 2.12 6.11 -13.42
N ILE A 157 2.74 6.73 -12.41
CA ILE A 157 2.86 8.17 -12.31
C ILE A 157 4.07 8.59 -13.15
N ALA A 158 3.81 9.14 -14.35
CA ALA A 158 4.82 9.41 -15.38
C ALA A 158 5.54 10.76 -15.17
N ARG A 159 5.80 11.13 -13.91
CA ARG A 159 6.58 12.32 -13.53
C ARG A 159 7.55 12.00 -12.40
N GLN A 160 8.53 12.87 -12.21
CA GLN A 160 9.35 12.86 -11.01
C GLN A 160 8.54 13.37 -9.81
N ASP A 161 8.97 12.98 -8.61
CA ASP A 161 8.43 13.55 -7.39
C ASP A 161 8.83 15.02 -7.23
N ASP A 162 7.97 15.77 -6.57
CA ASP A 162 8.23 17.16 -6.19
C ASP A 162 8.14 17.35 -4.68
N ALA A 163 8.37 18.57 -4.20
CA ALA A 163 8.33 18.89 -2.77
C ALA A 163 6.94 18.64 -2.16
N ALA A 164 5.86 18.77 -2.94
CA ALA A 164 4.51 18.53 -2.47
C ALA A 164 4.24 17.05 -2.23
N ASP A 165 4.86 16.14 -2.97
CA ASP A 165 4.67 14.69 -2.79
C ASP A 165 5.16 14.20 -1.43
N ARG A 166 6.14 14.86 -0.80
CA ARG A 166 6.58 14.53 0.57
C ARG A 166 5.43 14.61 1.58
N GLU A 167 4.48 15.50 1.36
CA GLU A 167 3.29 15.66 2.18
C GLU A 167 2.08 14.93 1.58
N ARG A 168 1.86 15.08 0.26
CA ARG A 168 0.65 14.58 -0.40
C ARG A 168 0.64 13.04 -0.53
N TYR A 169 1.81 12.39 -0.61
CA TYR A 169 1.94 10.92 -0.63
C TYR A 169 2.10 10.33 0.78
N GLN A 170 1.55 11.02 1.80
CA GLN A 170 1.45 10.57 3.20
C GLN A 170 0.02 10.67 3.69
N THR A 171 -0.41 9.71 4.51
CA THR A 171 -1.70 9.74 5.19
C THR A 171 -1.61 10.57 6.47
N MET A 172 -2.75 11.05 6.99
CA MET A 172 -2.79 11.70 8.30
C MET A 172 -2.44 10.75 9.47
N PHE A 173 -2.41 9.45 9.22
CA PHE A 173 -2.05 8.42 10.20
C PHE A 173 -0.55 8.11 10.22
N ALA A 174 0.23 8.59 9.26
CA ALA A 174 1.63 8.24 9.05
C ALA A 174 2.49 8.48 10.30
N LYS A 175 2.94 7.38 10.95
CA LYS A 175 3.72 7.40 12.19
C LYS A 175 4.98 6.55 12.08
N SER A 176 4.87 5.32 11.61
CA SER A 176 5.93 4.30 11.63
C SER A 176 6.69 4.29 10.29
N PRO A 177 7.94 4.80 10.20
CA PRO A 177 8.69 4.86 8.94
C PRO A 177 9.11 3.46 8.46
N GLY A 178 9.12 3.23 7.14
CA GLY A 178 9.58 1.96 6.56
C GLY A 178 8.84 1.50 5.30
N ALA A 179 7.80 2.19 4.85
CA ALA A 179 7.12 1.86 3.61
C ALA A 179 7.76 2.54 2.40
N VAL A 180 7.77 1.84 1.27
CA VAL A 180 8.14 2.41 -0.04
C VAL A 180 6.92 2.80 -0.88
N ALA A 181 5.70 2.57 -0.36
CA ALA A 181 4.46 3.04 -0.96
C ALA A 181 3.44 3.43 0.12
N ALA A 182 2.61 4.44 -0.17
CA ALA A 182 1.58 4.89 0.75
C ALA A 182 0.39 3.90 0.81
N PRO A 183 -0.28 3.74 1.96
CA PRO A 183 -1.60 3.11 2.04
C PRO A 183 -2.65 4.07 1.49
N THR A 184 -2.82 4.05 0.16
CA THR A 184 -3.40 5.15 -0.63
C THR A 184 -4.86 5.48 -0.30
N ALA A 185 -5.66 4.52 0.17
CA ALA A 185 -7.01 4.80 0.66
C ALA A 185 -7.04 5.79 1.85
N GLY A 186 -5.97 5.80 2.65
CA GLY A 186 -5.81 6.75 3.74
C GLY A 186 -5.48 8.18 3.30
N LEU A 187 -5.10 8.40 2.03
CA LEU A 187 -4.81 9.74 1.50
C LEU A 187 -6.04 10.63 1.42
N HIS A 188 -7.23 10.05 1.34
CA HIS A 188 -8.50 10.78 1.31
C HIS A 188 -8.90 11.33 2.68
N MET A 189 -8.36 10.76 3.76
CA MET A 189 -8.71 11.15 5.12
C MET A 189 -8.20 12.53 5.47
N THR A 190 -9.09 13.32 6.12
CA THR A 190 -8.79 14.63 6.68
C THR A 190 -9.14 14.66 8.17
N PRO A 191 -8.60 15.60 8.95
CA PRO A 191 -9.02 15.80 10.35
C PRO A 191 -10.54 15.99 10.48
N ALA A 192 -11.17 16.72 9.54
CA ALA A 192 -12.60 16.94 9.54
C ALA A 192 -13.41 15.65 9.40
N ILE A 193 -13.01 14.75 8.48
CA ILE A 193 -13.63 13.42 8.35
C ILE A 193 -13.40 12.59 9.63
N ALA A 194 -12.19 12.61 10.19
CA ALA A 194 -11.89 11.88 11.42
C ALA A 194 -12.78 12.36 12.60
N ASP A 195 -13.01 13.64 12.72
CA ASP A 195 -13.89 14.21 13.76
C ASP A 195 -15.37 13.87 13.51
N ALA A 196 -15.82 13.89 12.24
CA ALA A 196 -17.16 13.45 11.88
C ALA A 196 -17.39 11.96 12.18
N LEU A 197 -16.40 11.10 11.94
CA LEU A 197 -16.46 9.68 12.32
C LEU A 197 -16.57 9.51 13.83
N ARG A 198 -15.76 10.21 14.63
CA ARG A 198 -15.82 10.17 16.10
C ARG A 198 -17.17 10.63 16.64
N THR A 199 -17.73 11.69 16.04
CA THR A 199 -19.08 12.20 16.42
C THR A 199 -20.17 11.15 16.22
N ARG A 200 -19.98 10.22 15.28
CA ARG A 200 -20.89 9.08 15.05
C ARG A 200 -20.58 7.84 15.89
N GLY A 201 -19.67 7.93 16.86
CA GLY A 201 -19.25 6.80 17.71
C GLY A 201 -18.26 5.85 17.04
N ILE A 202 -17.79 6.15 15.81
CA ILE A 202 -16.82 5.32 15.11
C ILE A 202 -15.43 5.54 15.70
N THR A 203 -14.83 4.46 16.17
CA THR A 203 -13.48 4.50 16.76
C THR A 203 -12.43 4.34 15.66
N LEU A 204 -11.43 5.22 15.66
CA LEU A 204 -10.28 5.10 14.76
C LEU A 204 -9.20 4.28 15.45
N ALA A 205 -8.75 3.21 14.80
CA ALA A 205 -7.65 2.36 15.24
C ALA A 205 -6.60 2.26 14.13
N THR A 206 -5.40 1.81 14.48
CA THR A 206 -4.32 1.66 13.49
C THR A 206 -3.67 0.28 13.56
N VAL A 207 -3.13 -0.13 12.43
CA VAL A 207 -2.16 -1.20 12.30
C VAL A 207 -0.96 -0.65 11.52
N THR A 208 0.22 -1.22 11.71
CA THR A 208 1.35 -0.93 10.83
C THR A 208 1.50 -2.08 9.85
N LEU A 209 1.55 -1.81 8.55
CA LEU A 209 2.06 -2.73 7.53
C LEU A 209 2.95 -1.93 6.61
N HIS A 210 4.24 -2.28 6.57
CA HIS A 210 5.18 -1.64 5.66
C HIS A 210 4.99 -2.18 4.26
N VAL A 211 4.39 -1.33 3.40
CA VAL A 211 4.10 -1.68 2.00
C VAL A 211 5.43 -1.81 1.25
N GLY A 212 5.68 -3.00 0.76
CA GLY A 212 6.87 -3.33 -0.01
C GLY A 212 6.73 -2.96 -1.49
N TRP A 213 7.85 -3.00 -2.21
CA TRP A 213 7.91 -2.73 -3.65
C TRP A 213 7.09 -3.72 -4.50
N GLY A 214 6.91 -4.94 -3.99
CA GLY A 214 6.20 -6.01 -4.71
C GLY A 214 4.69 -5.82 -4.82
N THR A 215 4.10 -4.93 -4.01
CA THR A 215 2.65 -4.68 -4.03
C THR A 215 2.16 -4.16 -5.39
N PHE A 216 3.03 -3.48 -6.13
CA PHE A 216 2.72 -2.96 -7.48
C PHE A 216 3.42 -3.75 -8.59
N ALA A 217 4.06 -4.87 -8.27
CA ALA A 217 4.67 -5.72 -9.28
C ALA A 217 3.58 -6.43 -10.10
N PRO A 218 3.69 -6.47 -11.44
CA PRO A 218 2.75 -7.20 -12.26
C PRO A 218 2.88 -8.71 -11.99
N ILE A 219 1.75 -9.42 -12.04
CA ILE A 219 1.73 -10.88 -11.99
C ILE A 219 2.41 -11.40 -13.28
N ARG A 220 3.41 -12.26 -13.12
CA ARG A 220 4.13 -12.86 -14.24
C ARG A 220 3.68 -14.30 -14.55
N ALA A 221 3.03 -14.93 -13.59
CA ALA A 221 2.50 -16.28 -13.73
C ALA A 221 1.28 -16.28 -14.67
N THR A 222 1.14 -17.30 -15.48
CA THR A 222 -0.06 -17.53 -16.31
C THR A 222 -1.22 -18.06 -15.48
N ASP A 223 -0.93 -18.73 -14.38
CA ASP A 223 -1.87 -19.18 -13.36
C ASP A 223 -1.60 -18.42 -12.06
N ILE A 224 -2.59 -17.70 -11.55
CA ILE A 224 -2.44 -16.87 -10.35
C ILE A 224 -2.09 -17.70 -9.11
N ARG A 225 -2.39 -19.00 -9.09
CA ARG A 225 -2.04 -19.91 -7.98
C ARG A 225 -0.54 -20.12 -7.83
N GLU A 226 0.23 -19.87 -8.89
CA GLU A 226 1.69 -19.93 -8.90
C GLU A 226 2.34 -18.59 -8.51
N HIS A 227 1.53 -17.53 -8.31
CA HIS A 227 2.06 -16.23 -7.91
C HIS A 227 2.43 -16.23 -6.43
N HIS A 228 3.64 -15.77 -6.12
CA HIS A 228 4.15 -15.61 -4.76
C HIS A 228 4.18 -14.13 -4.39
N MET A 229 3.41 -13.79 -3.35
CA MET A 229 3.46 -12.45 -2.78
C MET A 229 4.77 -12.22 -2.03
N HIS A 230 5.30 -11.02 -2.13
CA HIS A 230 6.42 -10.60 -1.29
C HIS A 230 5.97 -10.51 0.18
N ARG A 231 6.87 -10.96 1.07
CA ARG A 231 6.63 -10.93 2.50
C ARG A 231 6.70 -9.49 3.02
N GLU A 232 5.65 -9.04 3.69
CA GLU A 232 5.55 -7.73 4.31
C GLU A 232 5.44 -7.85 5.83
N ARG A 233 6.12 -6.97 6.57
CA ARG A 233 6.05 -6.94 8.03
C ARG A 233 4.88 -6.09 8.49
N TYR A 234 4.19 -6.56 9.53
CA TYR A 234 3.11 -5.81 10.16
C TYR A 234 3.22 -5.83 11.69
N VAL A 235 2.52 -4.91 12.32
CA VAL A 235 2.31 -4.87 13.77
C VAL A 235 0.83 -4.60 14.04
N ILE A 236 0.23 -5.41 14.91
CA ILE A 236 -1.11 -5.20 15.43
C ILE A 236 -0.98 -4.67 16.87
N PRO A 237 -1.34 -3.43 17.17
CA PRO A 237 -1.38 -2.93 18.56
C PRO A 237 -2.39 -3.71 19.41
N ASP A 238 -2.09 -3.90 20.70
CA ASP A 238 -2.99 -4.55 21.67
C ASP A 238 -4.36 -3.86 21.73
N GLU A 239 -4.36 -2.52 21.68
CA GLU A 239 -5.58 -1.71 21.64
C GLU A 239 -6.45 -2.03 20.42
N THR A 240 -5.85 -2.16 19.24
CA THR A 240 -6.57 -2.52 18.01
C THR A 240 -7.13 -3.93 18.11
N ALA A 241 -6.37 -4.87 18.64
CA ALA A 241 -6.86 -6.23 18.86
C ALA A 241 -8.06 -6.27 19.81
N ALA A 242 -8.01 -5.51 20.91
CA ALA A 242 -9.12 -5.38 21.86
C ALA A 242 -10.38 -4.75 21.24
N LEU A 243 -10.20 -3.71 20.42
CA LEU A 243 -11.31 -3.06 19.71
C LEU A 243 -11.98 -4.02 18.71
N VAL A 244 -11.22 -4.81 17.97
CA VAL A 244 -11.76 -5.84 17.06
C VAL A 244 -12.54 -6.91 17.82
N ALA A 245 -12.04 -7.34 18.99
CA ALA A 245 -12.69 -8.34 19.83
C ALA A 245 -13.99 -7.83 20.48
N SER A 246 -14.28 -6.53 20.45
CA SER A 246 -15.51 -5.96 21.00
C SER A 246 -16.80 -6.36 20.27
N GLY A 247 -16.69 -7.03 19.11
CA GLY A 247 -17.84 -7.45 18.30
C GLY A 247 -18.44 -6.35 17.41
N ARG A 248 -17.88 -5.14 17.43
CA ARG A 248 -18.29 -4.01 16.60
C ARG A 248 -17.95 -4.26 15.12
N PRO A 249 -18.69 -3.69 14.16
CA PRO A 249 -18.33 -3.78 12.75
C PRO A 249 -16.90 -3.24 12.50
N VAL A 250 -16.09 -3.96 11.72
CA VAL A 250 -14.72 -3.58 11.38
C VAL A 250 -14.66 -3.08 9.94
N VAL A 251 -14.19 -1.85 9.78
CA VAL A 251 -13.96 -1.21 8.50
C VAL A 251 -12.45 -1.12 8.26
N ALA A 252 -11.94 -1.77 7.22
CA ALA A 252 -10.56 -1.60 6.82
C ALA A 252 -10.43 -0.39 5.90
N LEU A 253 -9.55 0.55 6.22
CA LEU A 253 -9.17 1.65 5.35
C LEU A 253 -7.93 1.25 4.54
N GLY A 254 -8.19 0.71 3.35
CA GLY A 254 -7.22 0.20 2.40
C GLY A 254 -6.99 -1.31 2.50
N THR A 255 -6.58 -1.88 1.36
CA THR A 255 -6.24 -3.30 1.23
C THR A 255 -5.06 -3.71 2.13
N THR A 256 -4.18 -2.78 2.47
CA THR A 256 -3.05 -3.03 3.39
C THR A 256 -3.51 -3.25 4.83
N ALA A 257 -4.47 -2.45 5.32
CA ALA A 257 -5.09 -2.67 6.63
C ALA A 257 -5.87 -4.00 6.64
N LEU A 258 -6.64 -4.29 5.60
CA LEU A 258 -7.35 -5.56 5.46
C LEU A 258 -6.36 -6.75 5.52
N ARG A 259 -5.28 -6.71 4.74
CA ARG A 259 -4.30 -7.81 4.70
C ARG A 259 -3.60 -8.02 6.04
N ALA A 260 -3.26 -6.94 6.77
CA ALA A 260 -2.68 -7.05 8.11
C ALA A 260 -3.65 -7.69 9.10
N LEU A 261 -4.91 -7.27 9.09
CA LEU A 261 -5.96 -7.79 9.98
C LEU A 261 -6.24 -9.28 9.70
N GLU A 262 -6.45 -9.63 8.44
CA GLU A 262 -6.76 -11.03 8.07
C GLU A 262 -5.55 -11.96 8.26
N ALA A 263 -4.33 -11.48 8.05
CA ALA A 263 -3.12 -12.26 8.33
C ALA A 263 -2.88 -12.49 9.83
N ALA A 264 -3.33 -11.58 10.68
CA ALA A 264 -3.22 -11.70 12.14
C ALA A 264 -4.41 -12.44 12.76
N ALA A 265 -5.44 -12.79 11.99
CA ALA A 265 -6.64 -13.47 12.49
C ALA A 265 -6.30 -14.86 13.02
N MET A 266 -6.77 -15.17 14.23
CA MET A 266 -6.69 -16.49 14.86
C MET A 266 -8.05 -17.21 14.87
N ALA A 267 -9.11 -16.43 14.90
CA ALA A 267 -10.51 -16.86 14.89
C ALA A 267 -11.40 -15.66 14.51
N PRO A 268 -12.69 -15.84 14.27
CA PRO A 268 -13.59 -14.70 14.04
C PRO A 268 -13.44 -13.66 15.16
N ARG A 269 -13.22 -12.40 14.74
CA ARG A 269 -13.04 -11.25 15.67
C ARG A 269 -11.88 -11.38 16.67
N THR A 270 -10.92 -12.25 16.41
CA THR A 270 -9.78 -12.46 17.31
C THR A 270 -8.47 -12.28 16.56
N LEU A 271 -7.67 -11.31 16.98
CA LEU A 271 -6.36 -11.00 16.41
C LEU A 271 -5.22 -11.42 17.34
N ARG A 272 -4.13 -11.89 16.75
CA ARG A 272 -2.85 -11.97 17.44
C ARG A 272 -2.22 -10.58 17.43
N ALA A 273 -2.11 -9.94 18.59
CA ALA A 273 -1.40 -8.68 18.76
C ALA A 273 0.13 -8.86 18.61
N GLY A 274 0.83 -7.74 18.38
CA GLY A 274 2.27 -7.69 18.22
C GLY A 274 2.76 -7.80 16.77
N PRO A 275 4.08 -7.98 16.60
CA PRO A 275 4.70 -8.07 15.28
C PRO A 275 4.39 -9.37 14.56
N GLY A 276 4.27 -9.29 13.25
CA GLY A 276 4.09 -10.43 12.37
C GLY A 276 4.61 -10.13 10.96
N ALA A 277 4.49 -11.12 10.10
CA ALA A 277 4.76 -10.95 8.67
C ALA A 277 3.76 -11.74 7.85
N THR A 278 3.45 -11.26 6.66
CA THR A 278 2.47 -11.87 5.78
C THR A 278 2.93 -11.82 4.32
N ASP A 279 2.65 -12.88 3.63
CA ASP A 279 2.69 -13.02 2.18
C ASP A 279 1.30 -13.46 1.66
N ILE A 280 0.25 -13.15 2.43
CA ILE A 280 -1.11 -13.57 2.12
C ILE A 280 -1.54 -13.07 0.76
N PHE A 281 -1.96 -14.00 -0.10
CA PHE A 281 -2.53 -13.74 -1.41
C PHE A 281 -4.00 -14.18 -1.41
N ILE A 282 -4.89 -13.20 -1.43
CA ILE A 282 -6.34 -13.42 -1.38
C ILE A 282 -6.92 -13.19 -2.77
N TYR A 283 -7.60 -14.20 -3.30
CA TYR A 283 -8.30 -14.16 -4.59
C TYR A 283 -9.52 -15.09 -4.55
N PRO A 284 -10.52 -14.93 -5.42
CA PRO A 284 -11.67 -15.82 -5.49
C PRO A 284 -11.24 -17.27 -5.70
N GLY A 285 -11.61 -18.16 -4.76
CA GLY A 285 -11.19 -19.57 -4.78
C GLY A 285 -9.86 -19.87 -4.09
N SER A 286 -9.22 -18.90 -3.44
CA SER A 286 -8.00 -19.11 -2.61
C SER A 286 -8.25 -19.94 -1.35
N GLY A 287 -9.51 -20.19 -0.98
CA GLY A 287 -9.89 -20.84 0.28
C GLY A 287 -9.83 -19.91 1.49
N HIS A 288 -9.42 -18.64 1.32
CA HIS A 288 -9.45 -17.67 2.41
C HIS A 288 -10.88 -17.31 2.81
N THR A 289 -11.15 -17.36 4.12
CA THR A 289 -12.40 -16.89 4.69
C THR A 289 -12.12 -15.67 5.56
N PHE A 290 -12.75 -14.54 5.23
CA PHE A 290 -12.57 -13.30 5.99
C PHE A 290 -13.13 -13.46 7.41
N GLN A 291 -12.27 -13.23 8.40
CA GLN A 291 -12.57 -13.43 9.82
C GLN A 291 -12.83 -12.12 10.56
N ILE A 292 -12.25 -11.03 10.08
CA ILE A 292 -12.15 -9.77 10.81
C ILE A 292 -12.94 -8.65 10.13
N VAL A 293 -12.71 -8.43 8.82
CA VAL A 293 -13.17 -7.24 8.12
C VAL A 293 -14.58 -7.41 7.57
N ASP A 294 -15.47 -6.45 7.84
CA ASP A 294 -16.84 -6.43 7.32
C ASP A 294 -17.01 -5.47 6.16
N HIS A 295 -16.28 -4.34 6.19
CA HIS A 295 -16.33 -3.30 5.17
C HIS A 295 -14.92 -2.89 4.77
N LEU A 296 -14.74 -2.59 3.49
CA LEU A 296 -13.47 -2.16 2.94
C LEU A 296 -13.65 -0.82 2.22
N VAL A 297 -12.89 0.19 2.62
CA VAL A 297 -12.72 1.44 1.86
C VAL A 297 -11.40 1.35 1.11
N THR A 298 -11.42 1.43 -0.21
CA THR A 298 -10.20 1.29 -1.01
C THR A 298 -10.27 2.08 -2.32
N ASN A 299 -9.10 2.42 -2.89
CA ASN A 299 -9.02 3.00 -4.23
C ASN A 299 -9.40 1.96 -5.30
N PHE A 300 -9.68 2.42 -6.51
CA PHE A 300 -9.81 1.54 -7.67
C PHE A 300 -8.42 1.03 -8.09
N HIS A 301 -8.35 -0.26 -8.43
CA HIS A 301 -7.12 -0.98 -8.75
C HIS A 301 -6.98 -1.21 -10.26
N LEU A 302 -5.75 -1.49 -10.70
CA LEU A 302 -5.47 -1.79 -12.11
C LEU A 302 -6.01 -3.16 -12.53
N PRO A 303 -6.30 -3.35 -13.83
CA PRO A 303 -6.59 -4.67 -14.38
C PRO A 303 -5.47 -5.67 -14.03
N GLU A 304 -5.85 -6.93 -13.85
CA GLU A 304 -4.95 -8.06 -13.62
C GLU A 304 -4.06 -7.94 -12.36
N SER A 305 -4.36 -6.99 -11.45
CA SER A 305 -3.58 -6.79 -10.22
C SER A 305 -4.03 -7.71 -9.08
N THR A 306 -3.09 -8.06 -8.20
CA THR A 306 -3.38 -8.81 -6.97
C THR A 306 -4.42 -8.12 -6.08
N LEU A 307 -4.47 -6.79 -6.12
CA LEU A 307 -5.41 -5.99 -5.35
C LEU A 307 -6.83 -6.06 -5.93
N LEU A 308 -6.99 -6.10 -7.25
CA LEU A 308 -8.29 -6.34 -7.88
C LEU A 308 -8.82 -7.74 -7.54
N MET A 309 -7.94 -8.73 -7.48
CA MET A 309 -8.30 -10.08 -7.06
C MET A 309 -8.76 -10.12 -5.60
N LEU A 310 -8.06 -9.40 -4.71
CA LEU A 310 -8.45 -9.29 -3.29
C LEU A 310 -9.84 -8.66 -3.14
N VAL A 311 -10.11 -7.54 -3.80
CA VAL A 311 -11.44 -6.89 -3.69
C VAL A 311 -12.53 -7.75 -4.31
N SER A 312 -12.21 -8.53 -5.37
CA SER A 312 -13.13 -9.49 -5.97
C SER A 312 -13.45 -10.66 -5.03
N ALA A 313 -12.47 -11.12 -4.25
CA ALA A 313 -12.70 -12.13 -3.22
C ALA A 313 -13.52 -11.57 -2.06
N PHE A 314 -13.29 -10.29 -1.69
CA PHE A 314 -13.97 -9.65 -0.57
C PHE A 314 -15.44 -9.34 -0.86
N ALA A 315 -15.72 -8.67 -1.97
CA ALA A 315 -17.06 -8.16 -2.28
C ALA A 315 -17.85 -9.02 -3.27
N GLY A 316 -17.21 -10.04 -3.85
CA GLY A 316 -17.78 -10.88 -4.92
C GLY A 316 -17.43 -10.37 -6.31
N THR A 317 -16.96 -11.28 -7.17
CA THR A 317 -16.42 -10.95 -8.49
C THR A 317 -17.41 -10.18 -9.37
N GLU A 318 -18.68 -10.60 -9.42
CA GLU A 318 -19.68 -9.96 -10.27
C GLU A 318 -20.01 -8.53 -9.80
N ARG A 319 -20.10 -8.31 -8.49
CA ARG A 319 -20.31 -6.96 -7.93
C ARG A 319 -19.13 -6.04 -8.24
N VAL A 320 -17.90 -6.54 -8.08
CA VAL A 320 -16.69 -5.77 -8.40
C VAL A 320 -16.63 -5.46 -9.89
N ARG A 321 -16.96 -6.42 -10.76
CA ARG A 321 -17.02 -6.19 -12.22
C ARG A 321 -18.04 -5.10 -12.57
N ALA A 322 -19.24 -5.15 -12.00
CA ALA A 322 -20.27 -4.13 -12.20
C ALA A 322 -19.80 -2.74 -11.69
N ALA A 323 -19.20 -2.69 -10.49
CA ALA A 323 -18.68 -1.46 -9.90
C ALA A 323 -17.57 -0.82 -10.75
N TYR A 324 -16.64 -1.63 -11.29
CA TYR A 324 -15.55 -1.14 -12.13
C TYR A 324 -16.06 -0.69 -13.50
N GLY A 325 -17.03 -1.40 -14.10
CA GLY A 325 -17.70 -0.95 -15.32
C GLY A 325 -18.42 0.39 -15.13
N HIS A 326 -19.13 0.56 -14.01
CA HIS A 326 -19.76 1.84 -13.63
C HIS A 326 -18.69 2.94 -13.44
N ALA A 327 -17.61 2.65 -12.70
CA ALA A 327 -16.55 3.61 -12.44
C ALA A 327 -15.89 4.12 -13.74
N VAL A 328 -15.62 3.24 -14.71
CA VAL A 328 -15.09 3.62 -16.03
C VAL A 328 -16.13 4.48 -16.78
N ALA A 329 -17.38 4.04 -16.84
CA ALA A 329 -18.47 4.76 -17.54
C ALA A 329 -18.72 6.15 -16.95
N GLN A 330 -18.65 6.29 -15.62
CA GLN A 330 -18.80 7.54 -14.91
C GLN A 330 -17.49 8.34 -14.76
N ARG A 331 -16.41 7.88 -15.43
CA ARG A 331 -15.10 8.55 -15.45
C ARG A 331 -14.53 8.80 -14.05
N TYR A 332 -14.60 7.81 -13.17
CA TYR A 332 -13.84 7.80 -11.93
C TYR A 332 -12.35 7.79 -12.22
N ARG A 333 -11.58 8.36 -11.30
CA ARG A 333 -10.12 8.34 -11.35
C ARG A 333 -9.61 7.07 -10.69
N PHE A 334 -8.61 6.46 -11.27
CA PHE A 334 -8.08 5.17 -10.83
C PHE A 334 -6.72 5.31 -10.14
N PHE A 335 -6.42 4.35 -9.31
CA PHE A 335 -5.16 4.05 -8.66
C PHE A 335 -4.83 4.99 -7.48
N SER A 336 -3.51 5.22 -7.15
CA SER A 336 -3.10 5.82 -5.86
C SER A 336 -3.66 7.21 -5.57
N TYR A 337 -3.75 8.06 -6.58
CA TYR A 337 -4.31 9.41 -6.49
C TYR A 337 -5.75 9.49 -7.04
N GLY A 338 -6.32 8.34 -7.34
CA GLY A 338 -7.68 8.22 -7.86
C GLY A 338 -8.75 8.36 -6.78
N ASP A 339 -9.95 7.95 -7.15
CA ASP A 339 -11.14 7.93 -6.30
C ASP A 339 -11.22 6.64 -5.48
N ALA A 340 -12.20 6.55 -4.59
CA ALA A 340 -12.37 5.43 -3.67
C ALA A 340 -13.68 4.67 -3.91
N SER A 341 -13.74 3.47 -3.34
CA SER A 341 -14.95 2.67 -3.21
C SER A 341 -15.14 2.21 -1.76
N LEU A 342 -16.40 2.10 -1.33
CA LEU A 342 -16.82 1.45 -0.09
C LEU A 342 -17.50 0.13 -0.45
N LEU A 343 -16.92 -0.97 -0.01
CA LEU A 343 -17.34 -2.32 -0.32
C LEU A 343 -17.82 -3.04 0.94
N HIS A 344 -18.89 -3.81 0.81
CA HIS A 344 -19.38 -4.72 1.83
C HIS A 344 -18.87 -6.14 1.56
N ARG A 345 -18.49 -6.87 2.62
CA ARG A 345 -18.09 -8.27 2.50
C ARG A 345 -19.25 -9.08 1.87
N ALA A 346 -18.94 -9.89 0.87
CA ALA A 346 -19.91 -10.82 0.33
C ALA A 346 -20.36 -11.81 1.42
N THR A 347 -21.65 -12.02 1.53
CA THR A 347 -22.17 -13.18 2.27
C THR A 347 -21.93 -14.44 1.44
N ALA A 348 -21.39 -15.48 2.07
CA ALA A 348 -21.13 -16.78 1.44
C ALA A 348 -22.43 -17.41 0.96
#